data_a4121b864a4038317d8c13a844e4356f
#
_entry.id   a4121b864a4038317d8c13a844e4356f
#
_cell.length_a   1.000
_cell.length_b   1.000
_cell.length_c   1.000
_cell.angle_alpha   90.00
_cell.angle_beta   90.00
_cell.angle_gamma   90.00
#
_symmetry.space_group_name_H-M   'P 1'
#
loop_
_entity.id
_entity.type
_entity.pdbx_description
1 polymer ?
#
loop_
_entity_poly.entity_id
_entity_poly.type
_entity_poly.pdbx_seq_one_letter_code
_entity_poly.pdbx_strand_id
1 'polypeptide(L)'
;MSRPEHIAPPEIFYDDVESKKYSSNSRIIEIQTKMAERAYELLAIPETAEGLMLLDIGCGSGISGDVISDAGHHWIGCDISQHMLDVAIDREVEGDVMLRDIGQGFPFRAGTFDGAISISAIQWLCNAEKSHHNPRKRLHTFFQSLFNVLTRGGKAILQFYPENSAQIEMITASALRCGFSGGLLIDFPNSSKAKKYFLVLFTGNNNIMPSAKGVDGAEEYEEEDDNEVKYSNRKRDRRRVTKSKGSAQHKTKDWIMNKKDRQRKQGREIKNDSKFSGRKRGPKF
;
A
#
# COMPACT_ATOMS: atom_id res chain seq x y z
N MET A 1 -4.64 -0.37 22.88
CA MET A 1 -3.60 0.48 22.24
C MET A 1 -4.34 1.51 21.37
N SER A 2 -3.83 2.73 21.30
CA SER A 2 -4.43 3.75 20.43
C SER A 2 -4.08 3.46 18.97
N ARG A 3 -5.05 3.57 18.06
CA ARG A 3 -4.83 3.42 16.62
C ARG A 3 -4.02 4.61 16.08
N PRO A 4 -3.21 4.43 15.03
CA PRO A 4 -2.45 5.53 14.42
C PRO A 4 -3.34 6.72 14.04
N GLU A 5 -4.53 6.44 13.49
CA GLU A 5 -5.52 7.40 13.05
C GLU A 5 -6.07 8.30 14.18
N HIS A 6 -5.88 7.90 15.46
CA HIS A 6 -6.28 8.67 16.63
C HIS A 6 -5.12 9.46 17.26
N ILE A 7 -3.89 9.27 16.76
CA ILE A 7 -2.69 9.91 17.32
C ILE A 7 -2.40 11.23 16.62
N ALA A 8 -2.41 11.21 15.29
CA ALA A 8 -2.14 12.37 14.46
C ALA A 8 -2.65 12.12 13.03
N PRO A 9 -2.84 13.18 12.21
CA PRO A 9 -3.05 13.06 10.77
C PRO A 9 -1.93 12.27 10.08
N PRO A 10 -2.19 11.54 8.99
CA PRO A 10 -1.23 10.65 8.36
C PRO A 10 0.05 11.36 7.92
N GLU A 11 -0.04 12.60 7.41
CA GLU A 11 1.11 13.41 7.01
C GLU A 11 2.01 13.82 8.19
N ILE A 12 1.49 13.80 9.43
CA ILE A 12 2.25 14.08 10.65
C ILE A 12 2.70 12.78 11.32
N PHE A 13 1.86 11.75 11.28
CA PHE A 13 2.15 10.46 11.89
C PHE A 13 3.34 9.78 11.21
N TYR A 14 3.35 9.75 9.88
CA TYR A 14 4.46 9.23 9.09
C TYR A 14 5.51 10.30 8.84
N ASP A 15 6.19 10.74 9.92
CA ASP A 15 7.35 11.63 9.86
C ASP A 15 8.61 10.87 9.37
N ASP A 16 9.74 11.57 9.25
CA ASP A 16 11.02 10.98 8.82
C ASP A 16 11.43 9.74 9.61
N VAL A 17 11.13 9.72 10.91
CA VAL A 17 11.52 8.62 11.81
C VAL A 17 10.59 7.42 11.65
N GLU A 18 9.26 7.63 11.68
CA GLU A 18 8.28 6.55 11.55
C GLU A 18 8.27 5.96 10.14
N SER A 19 8.46 6.78 9.09
CA SER A 19 8.53 6.30 7.70
C SER A 19 9.74 5.37 7.49
N LYS A 20 10.91 5.72 8.00
CA LYS A 20 12.10 4.87 7.94
C LYS A 20 11.96 3.60 8.76
N LYS A 21 11.36 3.71 9.95
CA LYS A 21 11.09 2.57 10.82
C LYS A 21 10.08 1.60 10.20
N TYR A 22 9.00 2.12 9.62
CA TYR A 22 8.01 1.34 8.88
C TYR A 22 8.65 0.54 7.76
N SER A 23 9.48 1.19 6.97
CA SER A 23 10.11 0.63 5.77
C SER A 23 11.34 -0.23 6.06
N SER A 24 11.85 -0.26 7.30
CA SER A 24 12.96 -1.11 7.74
C SER A 24 12.52 -2.32 8.56
N ASN A 25 11.28 -2.36 9.01
CA ASN A 25 10.75 -3.46 9.80
C ASN A 25 10.32 -4.61 8.89
N SER A 26 11.08 -5.71 8.92
CA SER A 26 10.85 -6.88 8.06
C SER A 26 9.45 -7.48 8.24
N ARG A 27 8.92 -7.51 9.47
CA ARG A 27 7.58 -8.02 9.75
C ARG A 27 6.49 -7.13 9.15
N ILE A 28 6.63 -5.79 9.24
CA ILE A 28 5.68 -4.87 8.61
C ILE A 28 5.71 -5.06 7.09
N ILE A 29 6.90 -5.13 6.50
CA ILE A 29 7.08 -5.35 5.08
C ILE A 29 6.39 -6.64 4.64
N GLU A 30 6.62 -7.75 5.35
CA GLU A 30 6.01 -9.04 5.04
C GLU A 30 4.47 -9.00 5.09
N ILE A 31 3.90 -8.40 6.15
CA ILE A 31 2.45 -8.25 6.29
C ILE A 31 1.87 -7.40 5.15
N GLN A 32 2.52 -6.27 4.81
CA GLN A 32 2.06 -5.39 3.75
C GLN A 32 2.17 -6.06 2.37
N THR A 33 3.25 -6.81 2.12
CA THR A 33 3.43 -7.57 0.88
C THR A 33 2.33 -8.63 0.74
N LYS A 34 2.08 -9.46 1.76
CA LYS A 34 0.99 -10.46 1.74
C LYS A 34 -0.39 -9.83 1.47
N MET A 35 -0.68 -8.66 2.04
CA MET A 35 -1.93 -7.95 1.78
C MET A 35 -1.99 -7.38 0.36
N ALA A 36 -0.88 -6.87 -0.16
CA ALA A 36 -0.79 -6.37 -1.53
C ALA A 36 -0.91 -7.50 -2.56
N GLU A 37 -0.26 -8.63 -2.33
CA GLU A 37 -0.41 -9.85 -3.14
C GLU A 37 -1.86 -10.32 -3.17
N ARG A 38 -2.53 -10.34 -2.01
CA ARG A 38 -3.95 -10.71 -1.94
C ARG A 38 -4.83 -9.69 -2.65
N ALA A 39 -4.58 -8.40 -2.52
CA ALA A 39 -5.32 -7.37 -3.25
C ALA A 39 -5.12 -7.50 -4.76
N TYR A 40 -3.91 -7.79 -5.22
CA TYR A 40 -3.60 -8.06 -6.61
C TYR A 40 -4.33 -9.33 -7.12
N GLU A 41 -4.31 -10.43 -6.37
CA GLU A 41 -5.08 -11.64 -6.67
C GLU A 41 -6.58 -11.34 -6.85
N LEU A 42 -7.16 -10.50 -5.98
CA LEU A 42 -8.57 -10.10 -6.05
C LEU A 42 -8.90 -9.22 -7.26
N LEU A 43 -7.93 -8.49 -7.83
CA LEU A 43 -8.11 -7.81 -9.11
C LEU A 43 -8.46 -8.82 -10.22
N ALA A 44 -8.01 -10.07 -10.09
CA ALA A 44 -8.22 -11.15 -11.04
C ALA A 44 -7.88 -10.70 -12.47
N ILE A 45 -6.69 -10.13 -12.63
CA ILE A 45 -6.12 -9.77 -13.92
C ILE A 45 -5.74 -11.07 -14.63
N PRO A 46 -6.10 -11.25 -15.92
CA PRO A 46 -5.68 -12.44 -16.67
C PRO A 46 -4.15 -12.54 -16.73
N GLU A 47 -3.59 -13.74 -16.55
CA GLU A 47 -2.13 -13.97 -16.62
C GLU A 47 -1.50 -13.56 -17.97
N THR A 48 -2.32 -13.50 -19.02
CA THR A 48 -1.91 -13.08 -20.37
C THR A 48 -1.88 -11.57 -20.54
N ALA A 49 -2.40 -10.78 -19.58
CA ALA A 49 -2.42 -9.33 -19.66
C ALA A 49 -1.11 -8.79 -19.08
N GLU A 50 -0.36 -8.06 -19.89
CA GLU A 50 0.87 -7.39 -19.52
C GLU A 50 0.76 -5.87 -19.73
N GLY A 51 1.57 -5.11 -19.00
CA GLY A 51 1.71 -3.67 -19.19
C GLY A 51 0.46 -2.83 -18.86
N LEU A 52 -0.46 -3.36 -18.02
CA LEU A 52 -1.60 -2.58 -17.54
C LEU A 52 -1.13 -1.40 -16.67
N MET A 53 -1.94 -0.34 -16.66
CA MET A 53 -1.70 0.82 -15.79
C MET A 53 -2.56 0.72 -14.54
N LEU A 54 -1.94 0.55 -13.37
CA LEU A 54 -2.62 0.41 -12.09
C LEU A 54 -2.38 1.63 -11.18
N LEU A 55 -3.38 1.97 -10.36
CA LEU A 55 -3.28 3.03 -9.36
C LEU A 55 -3.02 2.41 -7.98
N ASP A 56 -1.92 2.78 -7.33
CA ASP A 56 -1.60 2.39 -5.94
C ASP A 56 -1.96 3.55 -5.00
N ILE A 57 -3.03 3.36 -4.22
CA ILE A 57 -3.65 4.40 -3.39
C ILE A 57 -3.15 4.30 -1.95
N GLY A 58 -2.42 5.32 -1.50
CA GLY A 58 -1.71 5.28 -0.22
C GLY A 58 -0.50 4.36 -0.33
N CYS A 59 0.29 4.53 -1.40
CA CYS A 59 1.40 3.65 -1.75
C CYS A 59 2.54 3.64 -0.70
N GLY A 60 2.59 4.64 0.17
CA GLY A 60 3.61 4.77 1.19
C GLY A 60 5.02 4.68 0.62
N SER A 61 5.81 3.73 1.13
CA SER A 61 7.17 3.46 0.66
C SER A 61 7.23 2.54 -0.59
N GLY A 62 6.09 2.29 -1.25
CA GLY A 62 6.02 1.55 -2.52
C GLY A 62 6.07 0.02 -2.39
N ILE A 63 5.77 -0.56 -1.22
CA ILE A 63 5.76 -2.01 -1.01
C ILE A 63 4.68 -2.68 -1.88
N SER A 64 3.49 -2.09 -1.94
CA SER A 64 2.39 -2.55 -2.79
C SER A 64 2.70 -2.39 -4.28
N GLY A 65 3.40 -1.30 -4.63
CA GLY A 65 3.87 -1.06 -5.99
C GLY A 65 4.87 -2.10 -6.48
N ASP A 66 5.75 -2.60 -5.60
CA ASP A 66 6.68 -3.69 -5.95
C ASP A 66 5.93 -4.95 -6.42
N VAL A 67 4.80 -5.29 -5.78
CA VAL A 67 3.96 -6.44 -6.18
C VAL A 67 3.38 -6.23 -7.59
N ILE A 68 2.95 -5.00 -7.91
CA ILE A 68 2.46 -4.65 -9.25
C ILE A 68 3.57 -4.76 -10.29
N SER A 69 4.77 -4.24 -9.97
CA SER A 69 5.94 -4.32 -10.87
C SER A 69 6.40 -5.76 -11.10
N ASP A 70 6.41 -6.58 -10.05
CA ASP A 70 6.79 -8.00 -10.15
C ASP A 70 5.81 -8.80 -11.02
N ALA A 71 4.53 -8.36 -11.08
CA ALA A 71 3.51 -8.91 -11.97
C ALA A 71 3.59 -8.40 -13.42
N GLY A 72 4.54 -7.52 -13.77
CA GLY A 72 4.76 -7.02 -15.12
C GLY A 72 3.86 -5.84 -15.51
N HIS A 73 3.29 -5.12 -14.56
CA HIS A 73 2.42 -3.98 -14.81
C HIS A 73 3.09 -2.66 -14.44
N HIS A 74 2.55 -1.57 -15.00
CA HIS A 74 2.94 -0.20 -14.64
C HIS A 74 2.02 0.33 -13.54
N TRP A 75 2.55 1.21 -12.71
CA TRP A 75 1.72 1.82 -11.67
C TRP A 75 2.13 3.27 -11.37
N ILE A 76 1.12 4.02 -10.94
CA ILE A 76 1.29 5.34 -10.34
C ILE A 76 0.80 5.24 -8.89
N GLY A 77 1.68 5.61 -7.96
CA GLY A 77 1.37 5.66 -6.53
C GLY A 77 1.05 7.07 -6.06
N CYS A 78 0.13 7.20 -5.13
CA CYS A 78 -0.12 8.46 -4.44
C CYS A 78 -0.12 8.26 -2.93
N ASP A 79 0.49 9.18 -2.21
CA ASP A 79 0.48 9.22 -0.75
C ASP A 79 0.43 10.68 -0.25
N ILE A 80 -0.09 10.88 0.96
CA ILE A 80 -0.16 12.20 1.59
C ILE A 80 1.13 12.54 2.35
N SER A 81 1.92 11.55 2.74
CA SER A 81 3.18 11.73 3.48
C SER A 81 4.35 11.87 2.52
N GLN A 82 4.95 13.06 2.49
CA GLN A 82 6.19 13.31 1.75
C GLN A 82 7.31 12.37 2.21
N HIS A 83 7.44 12.12 3.51
CA HIS A 83 8.50 11.26 4.05
C HIS A 83 8.37 9.80 3.60
N MET A 84 7.14 9.30 3.43
CA MET A 84 6.91 7.97 2.88
C MET A 84 7.33 7.91 1.41
N LEU A 85 7.01 8.94 0.63
CA LEU A 85 7.42 9.04 -0.78
C LEU A 85 8.94 9.21 -0.93
N ASP A 86 9.59 9.95 -0.05
CA ASP A 86 11.06 10.06 -0.04
C ASP A 86 11.70 8.68 0.17
N VAL A 87 11.12 7.85 1.07
CA VAL A 87 11.57 6.46 1.24
C VAL A 87 11.30 5.62 -0.01
N ALA A 88 10.17 5.81 -0.71
CA ALA A 88 9.90 5.12 -1.97
C ALA A 88 10.95 5.47 -3.04
N ILE A 89 11.29 6.75 -3.16
CA ILE A 89 12.35 7.23 -4.06
C ILE A 89 13.71 6.64 -3.67
N ASP A 90 14.06 6.65 -2.39
CA ASP A 90 15.32 6.04 -1.89
C ASP A 90 15.39 4.52 -2.15
N ARG A 91 14.24 3.85 -2.17
CA ARG A 91 14.13 2.43 -2.55
C ARG A 91 14.23 2.20 -4.05
N GLU A 92 14.20 3.29 -4.85
CA GLU A 92 14.22 3.24 -6.30
C GLU A 92 13.08 2.34 -6.85
N VAL A 93 11.85 2.57 -6.37
CA VAL A 93 10.66 1.86 -6.87
C VAL A 93 10.48 2.09 -8.38
N GLU A 94 9.88 1.14 -9.08
CA GLU A 94 9.77 1.20 -10.54
C GLU A 94 8.61 2.07 -11.04
N GLY A 95 7.61 2.33 -10.17
CA GLY A 95 6.47 3.19 -10.51
C GLY A 95 6.73 4.66 -10.25
N ASP A 96 5.84 5.48 -10.78
CA ASP A 96 5.84 6.92 -10.49
C ASP A 96 5.08 7.19 -9.19
N VAL A 97 5.60 8.10 -8.36
CA VAL A 97 4.95 8.46 -7.10
C VAL A 97 4.63 9.94 -7.05
N MET A 98 3.49 10.29 -6.45
CA MET A 98 3.03 11.67 -6.32
C MET A 98 2.50 11.98 -4.92
N LEU A 99 2.78 13.18 -4.44
CA LEU A 99 2.23 13.70 -3.19
C LEU A 99 0.77 14.11 -3.41
N ARG A 100 -0.17 13.43 -2.74
CA ARG A 100 -1.59 13.70 -2.91
C ARG A 100 -2.42 13.30 -1.69
N ASP A 101 -3.30 14.22 -1.27
CA ASP A 101 -4.41 13.88 -0.37
C ASP A 101 -5.55 13.24 -1.20
N ILE A 102 -5.75 11.94 -1.04
CA ILE A 102 -6.77 11.18 -1.76
C ILE A 102 -8.21 11.65 -1.43
N GLY A 103 -8.43 12.27 -0.27
CA GLY A 103 -9.70 12.88 0.10
C GLY A 103 -10.09 14.11 -0.75
N GLN A 104 -9.17 14.63 -1.58
CA GLN A 104 -9.39 15.68 -2.56
C GLN A 104 -9.59 15.12 -3.99
N GLY A 105 -9.63 13.81 -4.14
CA GLY A 105 -9.76 13.11 -5.42
C GLY A 105 -8.46 13.06 -6.23
N PHE A 106 -8.54 12.42 -7.39
CA PHE A 106 -7.40 12.14 -8.27
C PHE A 106 -7.37 13.09 -9.48
N PRO A 107 -6.20 13.69 -9.81
CA PRO A 107 -6.07 14.65 -10.91
C PRO A 107 -5.77 13.97 -12.26
N PHE A 108 -6.30 12.79 -12.49
CA PHE A 108 -6.08 12.04 -13.73
C PHE A 108 -7.28 12.16 -14.67
N ARG A 109 -7.06 11.87 -15.95
CA ARG A 109 -8.12 11.79 -16.95
C ARG A 109 -9.02 10.59 -16.67
N ALA A 110 -10.26 10.68 -17.15
CA ALA A 110 -11.18 9.56 -17.07
C ALA A 110 -10.63 8.34 -17.83
N GLY A 111 -10.77 7.15 -17.23
CA GLY A 111 -10.36 5.90 -17.84
C GLY A 111 -8.85 5.75 -18.01
N THR A 112 -8.04 6.32 -17.12
CA THR A 112 -6.57 6.20 -17.17
C THR A 112 -6.07 4.85 -16.64
N PHE A 113 -6.75 4.28 -15.64
CA PHE A 113 -6.26 3.08 -14.94
C PHE A 113 -7.13 1.86 -15.22
N ASP A 114 -6.49 0.73 -15.48
CA ASP A 114 -7.15 -0.56 -15.69
C ASP A 114 -7.62 -1.19 -14.36
N GLY A 115 -6.99 -0.79 -13.26
CA GLY A 115 -7.34 -1.21 -11.91
C GLY A 115 -6.71 -0.34 -10.85
N ALA A 116 -7.10 -0.57 -9.59
CA ALA A 116 -6.52 0.13 -8.45
C ALA A 116 -6.41 -0.80 -7.24
N ILE A 117 -5.35 -0.61 -6.45
CA ILE A 117 -5.22 -1.23 -5.12
C ILE A 117 -5.03 -0.15 -4.06
N SER A 118 -5.37 -0.48 -2.82
CA SER A 118 -5.07 0.34 -1.66
C SER A 118 -4.86 -0.56 -0.46
N ILE A 119 -3.77 -0.38 0.26
CA ILE A 119 -3.45 -1.19 1.44
C ILE A 119 -3.37 -0.28 2.67
N SER A 120 -4.29 -0.48 3.62
CA SER A 120 -4.30 0.19 4.93
C SER A 120 -4.36 1.73 4.87
N ALA A 121 -4.97 2.32 3.83
CA ALA A 121 -5.02 3.77 3.67
C ALA A 121 -6.43 4.37 3.83
N ILE A 122 -7.49 3.72 3.32
CA ILE A 122 -8.81 4.35 3.23
C ILE A 122 -9.44 4.69 4.58
N GLN A 123 -9.12 3.98 5.66
CA GLN A 123 -9.64 4.25 7.00
C GLN A 123 -9.29 5.65 7.51
N TRP A 124 -8.19 6.24 7.06
CA TRP A 124 -7.80 7.60 7.40
C TRP A 124 -8.84 8.64 6.95
N LEU A 125 -9.56 8.40 5.86
CA LEU A 125 -10.63 9.29 5.41
C LEU A 125 -11.86 9.30 6.32
N CYS A 126 -11.98 8.33 7.22
CA CYS A 126 -13.10 8.23 8.16
C CYS A 126 -12.98 9.20 9.35
N ASN A 127 -11.84 9.88 9.49
CA ASN A 127 -11.56 10.79 10.59
C ASN A 127 -11.55 12.25 10.12
N ALA A 128 -11.98 13.16 11.00
CA ALA A 128 -11.92 14.61 10.78
C ALA A 128 -10.65 15.16 11.42
N GLU A 129 -9.54 15.14 10.70
CA GLU A 129 -8.23 15.57 11.19
C GLU A 129 -8.06 17.08 11.22
N LYS A 130 -8.82 17.80 10.40
CA LYS A 130 -8.85 19.27 10.32
C LYS A 130 -10.28 19.76 10.52
N SER A 131 -10.46 20.95 11.05
CA SER A 131 -11.79 21.53 11.37
C SER A 131 -12.73 21.60 10.16
N HIS A 132 -12.20 21.68 8.97
CA HIS A 132 -12.96 21.71 7.71
C HIS A 132 -13.13 20.31 7.07
N HIS A 133 -12.53 19.26 7.64
CA HIS A 133 -12.69 17.91 7.13
C HIS A 133 -14.06 17.35 7.49
N ASN A 134 -14.74 16.82 6.48
CA ASN A 134 -15.96 16.06 6.63
C ASN A 134 -15.74 14.68 6.02
N PRO A 135 -15.69 13.61 6.83
CA PRO A 135 -15.39 12.25 6.34
C PRO A 135 -16.29 11.80 5.19
N ARG A 136 -17.61 12.06 5.30
CA ARG A 136 -18.57 11.66 4.26
C ARG A 136 -18.32 12.37 2.93
N LYS A 137 -17.98 13.66 2.97
CA LYS A 137 -17.64 14.43 1.76
C LYS A 137 -16.32 13.95 1.16
N ARG A 138 -15.31 13.71 1.99
CA ARG A 138 -13.99 13.20 1.55
C ARG A 138 -14.11 11.83 0.91
N LEU A 139 -14.81 10.89 1.54
CA LEU A 139 -15.08 9.58 0.96
C LEU A 139 -15.87 9.67 -0.36
N HIS A 140 -16.88 10.55 -0.44
CA HIS A 140 -17.62 10.74 -1.68
C HIS A 140 -16.72 11.28 -2.80
N THR A 141 -15.91 12.32 -2.51
CA THR A 141 -14.95 12.88 -3.49
C THR A 141 -13.94 11.83 -3.94
N PHE A 142 -13.42 11.04 -2.99
CA PHE A 142 -12.50 9.93 -3.26
C PHE A 142 -13.12 8.92 -4.22
N PHE A 143 -14.28 8.35 -3.87
CA PHE A 143 -14.90 7.31 -4.69
C PHE A 143 -15.40 7.84 -6.03
N GLN A 144 -15.94 9.06 -6.09
CA GLN A 144 -16.36 9.67 -7.34
C GLN A 144 -15.18 9.86 -8.30
N SER A 145 -14.05 10.34 -7.79
CA SER A 145 -12.85 10.51 -8.62
C SER A 145 -12.22 9.16 -9.00
N LEU A 146 -12.21 8.18 -8.08
CA LEU A 146 -11.73 6.83 -8.36
C LEU A 146 -12.56 6.16 -9.47
N PHE A 147 -13.91 6.28 -9.39
CA PHE A 147 -14.80 5.77 -10.44
C PHE A 147 -14.50 6.37 -11.80
N ASN A 148 -14.22 7.68 -11.84
CA ASN A 148 -13.95 8.38 -13.09
C ASN A 148 -12.59 7.99 -13.71
N VAL A 149 -11.56 7.79 -12.90
CA VAL A 149 -10.21 7.50 -13.43
C VAL A 149 -10.01 6.04 -13.83
N LEU A 150 -10.87 5.14 -13.38
CA LEU A 150 -10.85 3.74 -13.80
C LEU A 150 -11.47 3.56 -15.18
N THR A 151 -10.93 2.63 -15.96
CA THR A 151 -11.51 2.17 -17.21
C THR A 151 -12.86 1.49 -16.97
N ARG A 152 -13.69 1.41 -18.00
CA ARG A 152 -14.95 0.67 -17.93
C ARG A 152 -14.67 -0.83 -17.74
N GLY A 153 -15.21 -1.41 -16.69
CA GLY A 153 -14.91 -2.78 -16.27
C GLY A 153 -13.69 -2.91 -15.37
N GLY A 154 -12.99 -1.80 -15.09
CA GLY A 154 -11.89 -1.76 -14.15
C GLY A 154 -12.33 -2.11 -12.72
N LYS A 155 -11.40 -2.61 -11.92
CA LYS A 155 -11.62 -3.03 -10.53
C LYS A 155 -10.79 -2.20 -9.57
N ALA A 156 -11.32 -1.98 -8.36
CA ALA A 156 -10.55 -1.42 -7.25
C ALA A 156 -10.66 -2.32 -6.03
N ILE A 157 -9.52 -2.67 -5.44
CA ILE A 157 -9.42 -3.51 -4.25
C ILE A 157 -8.81 -2.69 -3.12
N LEU A 158 -9.61 -2.42 -2.09
CA LEU A 158 -9.21 -1.55 -0.98
C LEU A 158 -9.17 -2.37 0.32
N GLN A 159 -7.97 -2.73 0.76
CA GLN A 159 -7.78 -3.34 2.07
C GLN A 159 -7.79 -2.25 3.15
N PHE A 160 -8.48 -2.49 4.27
CA PHE A 160 -8.55 -1.52 5.35
C PHE A 160 -8.83 -2.17 6.71
N TYR A 161 -8.59 -1.42 7.77
CA TYR A 161 -8.87 -1.81 9.14
C TYR A 161 -10.01 -0.94 9.71
N PRO A 162 -11.28 -1.39 9.67
CA PRO A 162 -12.37 -0.62 10.23
C PRO A 162 -12.27 -0.56 11.76
N GLU A 163 -12.63 0.58 12.33
CA GLU A 163 -12.73 0.74 13.77
C GLU A 163 -14.03 0.10 14.31
N ASN A 164 -15.11 0.28 13.54
CA ASN A 164 -16.44 -0.19 13.89
C ASN A 164 -17.30 -0.43 12.62
N SER A 165 -18.49 -1.00 12.82
CA SER A 165 -19.41 -1.27 11.72
C SER A 165 -19.91 -0.01 11.01
N ALA A 166 -20.03 1.11 11.72
CA ALA A 166 -20.46 2.37 11.12
C ALA A 166 -19.45 2.91 10.11
N GLN A 167 -18.13 2.69 10.32
CA GLN A 167 -17.12 3.01 9.32
C GLN A 167 -17.26 2.12 8.08
N ILE A 168 -17.50 0.81 8.25
CA ILE A 168 -17.73 -0.10 7.14
C ILE A 168 -18.91 0.36 6.30
N GLU A 169 -20.03 0.67 6.93
CA GLU A 169 -21.23 1.18 6.25
C GLU A 169 -20.96 2.50 5.52
N MET A 170 -20.27 3.43 6.18
CA MET A 170 -19.95 4.74 5.59
C MET A 170 -19.07 4.60 4.34
N ILE A 171 -18.05 3.75 4.38
CA ILE A 171 -17.15 3.49 3.26
C ILE A 171 -17.93 2.82 2.12
N THR A 172 -18.62 1.71 2.41
CA THR A 172 -19.35 0.93 1.41
C THR A 172 -20.47 1.74 0.76
N ALA A 173 -21.29 2.44 1.58
CA ALA A 173 -22.36 3.28 1.06
C ALA A 173 -21.84 4.43 0.20
N SER A 174 -20.68 5.00 0.52
CA SER A 174 -20.06 6.06 -0.29
C SER A 174 -19.63 5.53 -1.66
N ALA A 175 -19.03 4.34 -1.72
CA ALA A 175 -18.63 3.70 -2.98
C ALA A 175 -19.85 3.39 -3.88
N LEU A 176 -20.88 2.75 -3.31
CA LEU A 176 -22.11 2.40 -4.06
C LEU A 176 -22.83 3.64 -4.61
N ARG A 177 -22.88 4.73 -3.85
CA ARG A 177 -23.48 6.00 -4.29
C ARG A 177 -22.73 6.65 -5.46
N CYS A 178 -21.44 6.36 -5.63
CA CYS A 178 -20.63 6.85 -6.73
C CYS A 178 -20.72 5.97 -7.99
N GLY A 179 -21.53 4.91 -7.98
CA GLY A 179 -21.78 4.06 -9.15
C GLY A 179 -20.98 2.77 -9.19
N PHE A 180 -20.15 2.50 -8.19
CA PHE A 180 -19.50 1.19 -8.07
C PHE A 180 -20.53 0.10 -7.77
N SER A 181 -20.31 -1.07 -8.33
CA SER A 181 -20.89 -2.34 -7.87
C SER A 181 -19.83 -3.12 -7.06
N GLY A 182 -20.25 -4.18 -6.36
CA GLY A 182 -19.35 -4.98 -5.54
C GLY A 182 -19.74 -4.98 -4.07
N GLY A 183 -18.78 -5.20 -3.19
CA GLY A 183 -19.06 -5.30 -1.76
C GLY A 183 -17.86 -5.64 -0.90
N LEU A 184 -18.13 -5.93 0.36
CA LEU A 184 -17.12 -6.29 1.35
C LEU A 184 -16.81 -7.78 1.27
N LEU A 185 -15.52 -8.09 1.18
CA LEU A 185 -14.97 -9.44 1.31
C LEU A 185 -14.18 -9.49 2.61
N ILE A 186 -14.37 -10.55 3.39
CA ILE A 186 -13.68 -10.73 4.67
C ILE A 186 -12.92 -12.05 4.60
N ASP A 187 -11.61 -11.96 4.51
CA ASP A 187 -10.74 -13.13 4.65
C ASP A 187 -10.61 -13.49 6.13
N PHE A 188 -10.62 -14.79 6.42
CA PHE A 188 -10.47 -15.38 7.77
C PHE A 188 -11.46 -14.83 8.80
N PRO A 189 -12.78 -14.85 8.52
CA PRO A 189 -13.80 -14.18 9.35
C PRO A 189 -13.82 -14.70 10.79
N ASN A 190 -13.41 -15.95 11.01
CA ASN A 190 -13.41 -16.62 12.31
C ASN A 190 -12.14 -16.36 13.15
N SER A 191 -11.11 -15.75 12.58
CA SER A 191 -9.88 -15.42 13.28
C SER A 191 -9.86 -13.94 13.69
N SER A 192 -9.75 -13.65 14.98
CA SER A 192 -9.61 -12.26 15.44
C SER A 192 -8.28 -11.62 15.04
N LYS A 193 -7.24 -12.42 14.81
CA LYS A 193 -5.89 -11.96 14.45
C LYS A 193 -5.68 -11.89 12.93
N ALA A 194 -6.12 -12.92 12.19
CA ALA A 194 -5.89 -13.02 10.74
C ALA A 194 -6.94 -12.29 9.89
N LYS A 195 -8.09 -11.91 10.48
CA LYS A 195 -9.19 -11.26 9.76
C LYS A 195 -8.73 -10.03 8.99
N LYS A 196 -9.02 -10.03 7.68
CA LYS A 196 -8.73 -8.90 6.77
C LYS A 196 -9.99 -8.47 6.03
N TYR A 197 -10.17 -7.17 5.91
CA TYR A 197 -11.30 -6.57 5.21
C TYR A 197 -10.85 -6.03 3.87
N PHE A 198 -11.49 -6.46 2.79
CA PHE A 198 -11.28 -5.97 1.45
C PHE A 198 -12.59 -5.43 0.90
N LEU A 199 -12.61 -4.18 0.46
CA LEU A 199 -13.70 -3.66 -0.34
C LEU A 199 -13.37 -3.92 -1.81
N VAL A 200 -14.15 -4.79 -2.45
CA VAL A 200 -14.01 -5.18 -3.84
C VAL A 200 -15.02 -4.38 -4.66
N LEU A 201 -14.53 -3.54 -5.56
CA LEU A 201 -15.34 -2.61 -6.33
C LEU A 201 -15.15 -2.81 -7.83
N PHE A 202 -16.22 -2.61 -8.59
CA PHE A 202 -16.25 -2.75 -10.03
C PHE A 202 -16.92 -1.53 -10.68
N THR A 203 -16.40 -1.11 -11.84
CA THR A 203 -16.96 -0.03 -12.66
C THR A 203 -17.92 -0.55 -13.76
N GLY A 204 -18.61 -1.66 -13.51
CA GLY A 204 -19.52 -2.29 -14.49
C GLY A 204 -20.48 -3.28 -13.86
N ASN A 205 -21.41 -3.83 -14.64
CA ASN A 205 -22.54 -4.62 -14.13
C ASN A 205 -22.34 -6.15 -14.14
N ASN A 206 -21.28 -6.67 -14.77
CA ASN A 206 -21.10 -8.13 -14.97
C ASN A 206 -19.89 -8.65 -14.19
N ASN A 207 -19.89 -8.46 -12.87
CA ASN A 207 -18.75 -8.84 -12.07
C ASN A 207 -19.12 -9.90 -11.02
N ILE A 208 -18.37 -11.00 -11.01
CA ILE A 208 -18.48 -12.05 -10.01
C ILE A 208 -17.61 -11.66 -8.83
N MET A 209 -18.20 -11.62 -7.63
CA MET A 209 -17.44 -11.41 -6.40
C MET A 209 -16.47 -12.57 -6.19
N PRO A 210 -15.19 -12.31 -5.91
CA PRO A 210 -14.23 -13.37 -5.58
C PRO A 210 -14.59 -14.05 -4.26
N SER A 211 -14.08 -15.26 -4.06
CA SER A 211 -14.27 -16.02 -2.83
C SER A 211 -13.35 -15.53 -1.72
N ALA A 212 -13.85 -15.51 -0.49
CA ALA A 212 -13.07 -15.23 0.71
C ALA A 212 -12.22 -16.43 1.12
N LYS A 213 -11.05 -16.21 1.71
CA LYS A 213 -10.20 -17.25 2.29
C LYS A 213 -10.64 -17.62 3.71
N GLY A 214 -10.37 -18.87 4.13
CA GLY A 214 -10.58 -19.33 5.50
C GLY A 214 -12.05 -19.39 5.97
N VAL A 215 -13.01 -19.52 5.04
CA VAL A 215 -14.43 -19.67 5.38
C VAL A 215 -14.74 -21.08 5.82
N ASP A 216 -14.12 -22.10 5.21
CA ASP A 216 -14.43 -23.52 5.40
C ASP A 216 -13.57 -24.20 6.48
N GLY A 217 -12.78 -23.48 7.24
CA GLY A 217 -11.97 -24.03 8.35
C GLY A 217 -10.86 -25.01 7.94
N ALA A 218 -10.57 -25.13 6.65
CA ALA A 218 -9.65 -26.14 6.09
C ALA A 218 -8.22 -25.62 5.81
N GLU A 219 -7.97 -24.33 5.97
CA GLU A 219 -6.60 -23.78 5.90
C GLU A 219 -6.04 -23.67 7.32
N GLU A 220 -5.17 -24.62 7.70
CA GLU A 220 -4.35 -24.53 8.89
C GLU A 220 -3.45 -23.31 8.74
N TYR A 221 -3.73 -22.26 9.56
CA TYR A 221 -2.77 -21.20 9.79
C TYR A 221 -1.69 -21.73 10.72
N GLU A 222 -0.45 -21.68 10.27
CA GLU A 222 0.63 -21.51 11.22
C GLU A 222 0.30 -20.24 12.03
N GLU A 223 0.12 -20.38 13.35
CA GLU A 223 -0.13 -19.28 14.28
C GLU A 223 1.06 -18.31 14.27
N GLU A 224 1.14 -17.50 13.22
CA GLU A 224 2.03 -16.34 13.24
C GLU A 224 1.41 -15.30 14.17
N ASP A 225 2.03 -15.20 15.31
CA ASP A 225 1.72 -14.24 16.36
C ASP A 225 1.54 -12.83 15.81
N ASP A 226 0.35 -12.23 16.06
CA ASP A 226 0.05 -10.82 15.85
C ASP A 226 0.22 -10.23 14.43
N ASN A 227 -0.72 -10.53 13.54
CA ASN A 227 -0.89 -9.86 12.23
C ASN A 227 -1.38 -8.38 12.31
N GLU A 228 -1.40 -7.78 13.47
CA GLU A 228 -1.73 -6.39 13.68
C GLU A 228 -0.45 -5.57 13.83
N VAL A 229 -0.29 -4.55 12.98
CA VAL A 229 0.82 -3.61 13.12
C VAL A 229 0.63 -2.81 14.41
N LYS A 230 1.32 -3.20 15.48
CA LYS A 230 1.25 -2.53 16.78
C LYS A 230 2.23 -1.37 16.81
N TYR A 231 1.72 -0.16 16.76
CA TYR A 231 2.51 1.04 16.98
C TYR A 231 2.81 1.23 18.47
N SER A 232 4.06 1.19 18.85
CA SER A 232 4.45 1.43 20.23
C SER A 232 4.52 2.92 20.52
N ASN A 233 3.64 3.41 21.38
CA ASN A 233 3.70 4.75 21.94
C ASN A 233 4.87 4.82 22.94
N ARG A 234 6.11 4.95 22.46
CA ARG A 234 7.23 5.29 23.36
C ARG A 234 7.15 6.78 23.65
N LYS A 235 6.77 7.14 24.89
CA LYS A 235 7.01 8.47 25.45
C LYS A 235 8.45 8.88 25.10
N ARG A 236 8.59 10.01 24.40
CA ARG A 236 9.90 10.63 24.13
C ARG A 236 10.58 10.92 25.49
N ASP A 237 11.43 10.03 25.92
CA ASP A 237 12.38 10.34 26.96
C ASP A 237 13.41 11.30 26.34
N ARG A 238 13.35 12.58 26.74
CA ARG A 238 14.28 13.61 26.31
C ARG A 238 15.66 13.37 26.92
N ARG A 239 16.28 12.23 26.64
CA ARG A 239 17.70 12.05 26.87
C ARG A 239 18.45 12.48 25.63
N ARG A 240 19.28 13.51 25.79
CA ARG A 240 20.28 13.99 24.85
C ARG A 240 21.03 12.80 24.24
N VAL A 241 20.61 12.32 23.09
CA VAL A 241 21.39 11.37 22.30
C VAL A 241 22.41 12.19 21.54
N THR A 242 23.67 12.04 21.93
CA THR A 242 24.81 12.47 21.14
C THR A 242 24.68 11.86 19.74
N LYS A 243 24.75 12.70 18.71
CA LYS A 243 24.69 12.31 17.31
C LYS A 243 25.76 11.25 17.02
N SER A 244 25.39 9.96 17.05
CA SER A 244 26.14 8.97 16.32
C SER A 244 25.74 9.08 14.85
N LYS A 245 26.72 9.30 13.98
CA LYS A 245 26.55 9.34 12.52
C LYS A 245 25.84 8.04 12.10
N GLY A 246 24.58 8.14 11.64
CA GLY A 246 23.83 7.02 11.11
C GLY A 246 24.64 6.35 10.01
N SER A 247 24.93 5.06 10.16
CA SER A 247 25.53 4.27 9.07
C SER A 247 24.43 4.10 8.00
N ALA A 248 24.66 4.62 6.82
CA ALA A 248 23.85 4.31 5.64
C ALA A 248 23.71 2.78 5.54
N GLN A 249 22.47 2.29 5.42
CA GLN A 249 22.21 0.86 5.22
C GLN A 249 22.99 0.39 4.00
N HIS A 250 23.97 -0.48 4.22
CA HIS A 250 24.80 -0.99 3.12
C HIS A 250 23.97 -2.03 2.36
N LYS A 251 23.66 -1.71 1.11
CA LYS A 251 23.05 -2.66 0.15
C LYS A 251 23.90 -3.94 0.10
N THR A 252 23.30 -5.09 0.39
CA THR A 252 23.99 -6.38 0.39
C THR A 252 24.40 -6.75 -1.03
N LYS A 253 25.40 -7.65 -1.17
CA LYS A 253 25.81 -8.16 -2.48
C LYS A 253 24.63 -8.78 -3.23
N ASP A 254 23.82 -9.56 -2.53
CA ASP A 254 22.67 -10.26 -3.11
C ASP A 254 21.61 -9.27 -3.60
N TRP A 255 21.34 -8.20 -2.85
CA TRP A 255 20.45 -7.13 -3.30
C TRP A 255 20.94 -6.46 -4.59
N ILE A 256 22.25 -6.18 -4.69
CA ILE A 256 22.84 -5.58 -5.90
C ILE A 256 22.73 -6.53 -7.09
N MET A 257 22.94 -7.83 -6.89
CA MET A 257 22.85 -8.83 -7.95
C MET A 257 21.41 -9.01 -8.43
N ASN A 258 20.45 -9.14 -7.52
CA ASN A 258 19.04 -9.25 -7.87
C ASN A 258 18.52 -8.02 -8.62
N LYS A 259 18.92 -6.81 -8.19
CA LYS A 259 18.59 -5.59 -8.92
C LYS A 259 19.13 -5.60 -10.35
N LYS A 260 20.39 -5.99 -10.54
CA LYS A 260 20.99 -6.08 -11.88
C LYS A 260 20.29 -7.11 -12.76
N ASP A 261 19.90 -8.25 -12.20
CA ASP A 261 19.20 -9.29 -12.96
C ASP A 261 17.81 -8.85 -13.38
N ARG A 262 17.10 -8.12 -12.51
CA ARG A 262 15.81 -7.48 -12.85
C ARG A 262 16.00 -6.47 -14.01
N GLN A 263 16.99 -5.60 -13.92
CA GLN A 263 17.28 -4.62 -14.97
C GLN A 263 17.70 -5.27 -16.31
N ARG A 264 18.40 -6.42 -16.27
CA ARG A 264 18.69 -7.22 -17.48
C ARG A 264 17.42 -7.76 -18.12
N LYS A 265 16.51 -8.31 -17.31
CA LYS A 265 15.19 -8.79 -17.81
C LYS A 265 14.36 -7.67 -18.44
N GLN A 266 14.53 -6.43 -17.98
CA GLN A 266 13.87 -5.24 -18.54
C GLN A 266 14.58 -4.65 -19.78
N GLY A 267 15.64 -5.29 -20.29
CA GLY A 267 16.39 -4.82 -21.45
C GLY A 267 17.24 -3.57 -21.22
N ARG A 268 17.47 -3.15 -19.96
CA ARG A 268 18.30 -1.97 -19.66
C ARG A 268 19.79 -2.30 -19.75
N GLU A 269 20.58 -1.38 -20.33
CA GLU A 269 22.03 -1.48 -20.30
C GLU A 269 22.55 -1.29 -18.88
N ILE A 270 23.23 -2.32 -18.36
CA ILE A 270 23.84 -2.30 -17.05
C ILE A 270 25.32 -2.68 -17.09
N LYS A 271 26.08 -2.15 -16.16
CA LYS A 271 27.51 -2.46 -16.03
C LYS A 271 27.70 -3.96 -15.77
N ASN A 272 28.67 -4.55 -16.45
CA ASN A 272 29.03 -5.96 -16.28
C ASN A 272 29.34 -6.30 -14.83
N ASP A 273 29.06 -7.55 -14.44
CA ASP A 273 29.40 -8.04 -13.12
C ASP A 273 30.93 -8.26 -13.02
N SER A 274 31.46 -7.90 -11.86
CA SER A 274 32.86 -8.12 -11.55
C SER A 274 33.00 -8.85 -10.20
N LYS A 275 34.14 -9.47 -9.95
CA LYS A 275 34.47 -10.09 -8.66
C LYS A 275 34.39 -9.11 -7.48
N PHE A 276 34.32 -7.81 -7.74
CA PHE A 276 34.21 -6.74 -6.74
C PHE A 276 32.78 -6.18 -6.56
N SER A 277 31.79 -6.64 -7.35
CA SER A 277 30.41 -6.20 -7.21
C SER A 277 29.93 -6.50 -5.81
N GLY A 278 29.40 -5.47 -5.10
CA GLY A 278 28.88 -5.58 -3.74
C GLY A 278 29.93 -5.69 -2.63
N ARG A 279 31.22 -5.50 -2.89
CA ARG A 279 32.23 -5.42 -1.84
C ARG A 279 32.31 -4.02 -1.23
N LYS A 280 32.41 -3.94 0.11
CA LYS A 280 32.73 -2.67 0.80
C LYS A 280 34.11 -2.18 0.34
N ARG A 281 34.19 -0.91 -0.02
CA ARG A 281 35.50 -0.25 -0.17
C ARG A 281 36.05 -0.02 1.24
N GLY A 282 37.23 -0.54 1.52
CA GLY A 282 37.99 -0.22 2.72
C GLY A 282 38.34 1.26 2.79
N PRO A 283 38.66 1.79 3.99
CA PRO A 283 39.20 3.12 4.10
C PRO A 283 40.43 3.27 3.19
N LYS A 284 40.52 4.37 2.45
CA LYS A 284 41.74 4.76 1.77
C LYS A 284 42.72 5.22 2.86
N PHE A 285 43.85 4.62 2.95
CA PHE A 285 45.00 5.13 3.70
C PHE A 285 45.48 6.43 3.07
#